data_035f5214b302e209305a0cfa36124386
#
_entry.id   035f5214b302e209305a0cfa36124386
#
_cell.length_a   1.000
_cell.length_b   1.000
_cell.length_c   1.000
_cell.angle_alpha   90.00
_cell.angle_beta   90.00
_cell.angle_gamma   90.00
#
_symmetry.space_group_name_H-M   'P 1'
#
loop_
_entity.id
_entity.type
_entity.pdbx_description
1 polymer ?
#
loop_
_entity_poly.entity_id
_entity_poly.type
_entity_poly.pdbx_seq_one_letter_code
_entity_poly.pdbx_strand_id
1 'polypeptide(L)'
;MLDHMEMQFFPFARSPMHHLHFNHMAILAAALIQFLLGALWYSLFFAKPWMALTGHTKGERPKGIVVAMLSSAIGALIFSFVLAHVVMWSGAAKIGGGVFVGFICWLGFIAAPLFAETIYEQRPYVLFAINSGYWLAVLVISGGLLAVWH
;
A
#
# COMPACT_ATOMS: atom_id res chain seq x y z
N MET A 1 -34.26 11.47 -30.54
CA MET A 1 -33.17 12.43 -30.93
C MET A 1 -32.31 12.89 -29.78
N LEU A 2 -32.73 12.75 -28.54
CA LEU A 2 -31.95 13.08 -27.34
C LEU A 2 -30.97 11.96 -26.91
N ASP A 3 -31.25 10.73 -27.33
CA ASP A 3 -30.49 9.53 -26.93
C ASP A 3 -29.08 9.43 -27.55
N HIS A 4 -28.87 10.07 -28.72
CA HIS A 4 -27.57 10.09 -29.39
C HIS A 4 -26.59 11.16 -28.85
N MET A 5 -27.09 12.18 -28.21
CA MET A 5 -26.26 13.30 -27.70
C MET A 5 -25.68 13.00 -26.33
N GLU A 6 -26.37 12.25 -25.48
CA GLU A 6 -25.86 11.81 -24.19
C GLU A 6 -24.73 10.78 -24.30
N MET A 7 -24.70 10.00 -25.37
CA MET A 7 -23.73 8.93 -25.60
C MET A 7 -22.32 9.41 -25.99
N GLN A 8 -22.17 10.67 -26.40
CA GLN A 8 -20.85 11.24 -26.76
C GLN A 8 -20.12 11.91 -25.59
N PHE A 9 -20.85 12.32 -24.55
CA PHE A 9 -20.28 13.03 -23.41
C PHE A 9 -19.79 12.11 -22.26
N PHE A 10 -20.23 10.86 -22.21
CA PHE A 10 -19.80 9.89 -21.21
C PHE A 10 -19.28 8.59 -21.85
N PRO A 11 -18.03 8.58 -22.38
CA PRO A 11 -17.44 7.34 -22.92
C PRO A 11 -17.27 6.26 -21.83
N PHE A 12 -17.38 6.61 -20.56
CA PHE A 12 -17.29 5.69 -19.42
C PHE A 12 -18.50 4.75 -19.26
N ALA A 13 -19.65 5.06 -19.89
CA ALA A 13 -20.88 4.26 -19.77
C ALA A 13 -20.87 2.97 -20.60
N ARG A 14 -19.84 2.71 -21.41
CA ARG A 14 -19.75 1.55 -22.31
C ARG A 14 -18.71 0.50 -21.93
N SER A 15 -18.06 0.63 -20.79
CA SER A 15 -17.34 -0.54 -20.30
C SER A 15 -18.38 -1.57 -19.86
N PRO A 16 -18.50 -2.76 -20.53
CA PRO A 16 -19.25 -3.83 -19.91
C PRO A 16 -18.66 -3.96 -18.51
N MET A 17 -19.49 -3.92 -17.49
CA MET A 17 -19.05 -4.30 -16.15
C MET A 17 -18.65 -5.78 -16.29
N HIS A 18 -17.42 -6.00 -16.73
CA HIS A 18 -16.77 -7.28 -16.53
C HIS A 18 -16.95 -7.54 -15.06
N HIS A 19 -17.66 -8.62 -14.73
CA HIS A 19 -17.80 -9.08 -13.37
C HIS A 19 -16.41 -9.05 -12.78
N LEU A 20 -16.18 -8.08 -11.87
CA LEU A 20 -14.89 -7.81 -11.27
C LEU A 20 -14.57 -9.02 -10.41
N HIS A 21 -13.98 -10.06 -11.01
CA HIS A 21 -13.52 -11.23 -10.30
C HIS A 21 -12.26 -10.85 -9.55
N PHE A 22 -12.43 -10.39 -8.30
CA PHE A 22 -11.30 -10.22 -7.40
C PHE A 22 -10.74 -11.57 -7.03
N ASN A 23 -9.48 -11.78 -7.29
CA ASN A 23 -8.80 -12.93 -6.75
C ASN A 23 -8.50 -12.70 -5.27
N HIS A 24 -9.36 -13.21 -4.40
CA HIS A 24 -9.19 -13.08 -2.95
C HIS A 24 -7.85 -13.66 -2.46
N MET A 25 -7.31 -14.68 -3.15
CA MET A 25 -6.01 -15.27 -2.82
C MET A 25 -4.87 -14.28 -3.10
N ALA A 26 -4.96 -13.49 -4.18
CA ALA A 26 -3.99 -12.44 -4.47
C ALA A 26 -4.02 -11.34 -3.41
N ILE A 27 -5.21 -10.95 -2.94
CA ILE A 27 -5.37 -9.97 -1.85
C ILE A 27 -4.77 -10.50 -0.55
N LEU A 28 -5.04 -11.75 -0.19
CA LEU A 28 -4.46 -12.39 0.99
C LEU A 28 -2.94 -12.49 0.90
N ALA A 29 -2.40 -12.85 -0.28
CA ALA A 29 -0.96 -12.91 -0.50
C ALA A 29 -0.32 -11.52 -0.38
N ALA A 30 -0.93 -10.48 -0.94
CA ALA A 30 -0.45 -9.11 -0.80
C ALA A 30 -0.46 -8.64 0.67
N ALA A 31 -1.51 -8.96 1.43
CA ALA A 31 -1.60 -8.66 2.86
C ALA A 31 -0.51 -9.41 3.66
N LEU A 32 -0.26 -10.67 3.35
CA LEU A 32 0.80 -11.45 3.97
C LEU A 32 2.18 -10.88 3.66
N ILE A 33 2.44 -10.49 2.41
CA ILE A 33 3.69 -9.82 2.00
C ILE A 33 3.89 -8.55 2.81
N GLN A 34 2.87 -7.70 2.91
CA GLN A 34 2.94 -6.47 3.71
C GLN A 34 3.30 -6.76 5.17
N PHE A 35 2.63 -7.74 5.79
CA PHE A 35 2.85 -8.10 7.19
C PHE A 35 4.26 -8.63 7.43
N LEU A 36 4.71 -9.58 6.60
CA LEU A 36 6.05 -10.17 6.68
C LEU A 36 7.14 -9.15 6.39
N LEU A 37 6.94 -8.33 5.36
CA LEU A 37 7.89 -7.27 5.02
C LEU A 37 8.03 -6.26 6.17
N GLY A 38 6.91 -5.90 6.83
CA GLY A 38 6.94 -5.04 8.01
C GLY A 38 7.72 -5.64 9.17
N ALA A 39 7.49 -6.92 9.44
CA ALA A 39 8.25 -7.64 10.46
C ALA A 39 9.76 -7.64 10.15
N LEU A 40 10.16 -7.96 8.92
CA LEU A 40 11.56 -7.95 8.50
C LEU A 40 12.16 -6.54 8.50
N TRP A 41 11.41 -5.55 8.00
CA TRP A 41 11.87 -4.17 7.87
C TRP A 41 12.22 -3.54 9.22
N TYR A 42 11.32 -3.65 10.18
CA TYR A 42 11.48 -3.01 11.47
C TYR A 42 12.22 -3.86 12.52
N SER A 43 12.32 -5.19 12.32
CA SER A 43 13.04 -6.05 13.26
C SER A 43 14.44 -6.45 12.80
N LEU A 44 14.72 -6.46 11.49
CA LEU A 44 15.98 -6.94 10.94
C LEU A 44 16.75 -5.82 10.22
N PHE A 45 16.16 -5.21 9.18
CA PHE A 45 16.90 -4.27 8.33
C PHE A 45 17.14 -2.93 9.01
N PHE A 46 16.12 -2.35 9.63
CA PHE A 46 16.16 -1.01 10.22
C PHE A 46 15.90 -0.99 11.72
N ALA A 47 16.02 -2.13 12.41
CA ALA A 47 15.73 -2.24 13.84
C ALA A 47 16.52 -1.22 14.68
N LYS A 48 17.85 -1.16 14.49
CA LYS A 48 18.70 -0.28 15.28
C LYS A 48 18.40 1.21 15.09
N PRO A 49 18.42 1.76 13.85
CA PRO A 49 18.14 3.17 13.64
C PRO A 49 16.69 3.52 14.00
N TRP A 50 15.73 2.65 13.72
CA TRP A 50 14.33 2.89 14.04
C TRP A 50 14.10 2.97 15.55
N MET A 51 14.62 2.02 16.33
CA MET A 51 14.53 2.05 17.81
C MET A 51 15.19 3.29 18.40
N ALA A 52 16.37 3.68 17.91
CA ALA A 52 17.08 4.86 18.40
C ALA A 52 16.28 6.15 18.16
N LEU A 53 15.56 6.24 17.04
CA LEU A 53 14.78 7.43 16.68
C LEU A 53 13.39 7.47 17.30
N THR A 54 12.82 6.31 17.68
CA THR A 54 11.47 6.21 18.25
C THR A 54 11.46 6.02 19.77
N GLY A 55 12.64 5.88 20.41
CA GLY A 55 12.77 5.67 21.85
C GLY A 55 12.38 4.27 22.33
N HIS A 56 12.23 3.31 21.41
CA HIS A 56 11.94 1.93 21.78
C HIS A 56 13.20 1.21 22.21
N THR A 57 13.13 0.44 23.30
CA THR A 57 14.26 -0.35 23.83
C THR A 57 14.19 -1.81 23.37
N LYS A 58 15.37 -2.38 23.09
CA LYS A 58 15.47 -3.77 22.66
C LYS A 58 15.04 -4.72 23.79
N GLY A 59 14.03 -5.54 23.51
CA GLY A 59 13.54 -6.55 24.47
C GLY A 59 12.29 -6.15 25.25
N GLU A 60 11.88 -4.90 25.25
CA GLU A 60 10.56 -4.52 25.75
C GLU A 60 9.47 -4.99 24.81
N ARG A 61 8.62 -5.90 25.28
CA ARG A 61 7.38 -6.23 24.58
C ARG A 61 6.38 -5.11 24.87
N PRO A 62 5.92 -4.38 23.84
CA PRO A 62 4.90 -3.35 24.07
C PRO A 62 3.68 -3.96 24.78
N LYS A 63 3.16 -3.26 25.77
CA LYS A 63 1.86 -3.62 26.36
C LYS A 63 0.84 -3.66 25.20
N GLY A 64 0.14 -4.77 25.04
CA GLY A 64 -0.83 -4.93 23.95
C GLY A 64 -0.25 -5.38 22.62
N ILE A 65 0.91 -6.06 22.58
CA ILE A 65 1.52 -6.58 21.35
C ILE A 65 0.53 -7.38 20.48
N VAL A 66 -0.35 -8.16 21.09
CA VAL A 66 -1.36 -8.93 20.38
C VAL A 66 -2.34 -8.01 19.64
N VAL A 67 -2.79 -6.94 20.31
CA VAL A 67 -3.70 -5.95 19.70
C VAL A 67 -2.98 -5.24 18.54
N ALA A 68 -1.70 -4.88 18.71
CA ALA A 68 -0.90 -4.27 17.65
C ALA A 68 -0.73 -5.21 16.45
N MET A 69 -0.48 -6.48 16.67
CA MET A 69 -0.37 -7.48 15.60
C MET A 69 -1.70 -7.70 14.87
N LEU A 70 -2.80 -7.81 15.61
CA LEU A 70 -4.14 -7.97 15.02
C LEU A 70 -4.55 -6.73 14.21
N SER A 71 -4.34 -5.53 14.75
CA SER A 71 -4.63 -4.30 14.01
C SER A 71 -3.76 -4.15 12.75
N SER A 72 -2.49 -4.56 12.82
CA SER A 72 -1.62 -4.58 11.65
C SER A 72 -2.08 -5.59 10.58
N ALA A 73 -2.54 -6.76 10.99
CA ALA A 73 -3.07 -7.77 10.06
C ALA A 73 -4.37 -7.29 9.40
N ILE A 74 -5.30 -6.72 10.18
CA ILE A 74 -6.54 -6.14 9.64
C ILE A 74 -6.21 -4.97 8.70
N GLY A 75 -5.31 -4.08 9.10
CA GLY A 75 -4.85 -2.97 8.26
C GLY A 75 -4.24 -3.46 6.94
N ALA A 76 -3.44 -4.53 6.97
CA ALA A 76 -2.86 -5.12 5.78
C ALA A 76 -3.92 -5.68 4.83
N LEU A 77 -4.97 -6.32 5.35
CA LEU A 77 -6.09 -6.81 4.55
C LEU A 77 -6.86 -5.67 3.87
N ILE A 78 -7.23 -4.64 4.64
CA ILE A 78 -7.94 -3.47 4.11
C ILE A 78 -7.09 -2.77 3.04
N PHE A 79 -5.81 -2.56 3.31
CA PHE A 79 -4.88 -1.92 2.40
C PHE A 79 -4.75 -2.71 1.08
N SER A 80 -4.53 -4.02 1.16
CA SER A 80 -4.40 -4.89 -0.01
C SER A 80 -5.69 -4.96 -0.82
N PHE A 81 -6.84 -4.97 -0.15
CA PHE A 81 -8.14 -4.91 -0.80
C PHE A 81 -8.32 -3.61 -1.59
N VAL A 82 -8.02 -2.46 -0.98
CA VAL A 82 -8.11 -1.15 -1.66
C VAL A 82 -7.11 -1.07 -2.81
N LEU A 83 -5.87 -1.52 -2.61
CA LEU A 83 -4.86 -1.51 -3.66
C LEU A 83 -5.26 -2.38 -4.85
N ALA A 84 -5.88 -3.54 -4.60
CA ALA A 84 -6.40 -4.41 -5.68
C ALA A 84 -7.43 -3.68 -6.55
N HIS A 85 -8.33 -2.88 -5.94
CA HIS A 85 -9.29 -2.05 -6.68
C HIS A 85 -8.58 -0.98 -7.52
N VAL A 86 -7.61 -0.28 -6.94
CA VAL A 86 -6.86 0.77 -7.64
C VAL A 86 -6.10 0.20 -8.84
N VAL A 87 -5.41 -0.92 -8.67
CA VAL A 87 -4.69 -1.61 -9.74
C VAL A 87 -5.65 -2.03 -10.84
N MET A 88 -6.79 -2.62 -10.49
CA MET A 88 -7.80 -3.03 -11.45
C MET A 88 -8.42 -1.84 -12.21
N TRP A 89 -8.80 -0.77 -11.51
CA TRP A 89 -9.34 0.45 -12.16
C TRP A 89 -8.33 1.14 -13.06
N SER A 90 -7.04 1.00 -12.79
CA SER A 90 -5.99 1.52 -13.67
C SER A 90 -5.83 0.74 -14.97
N GLY A 91 -6.43 -0.46 -15.09
CA GLY A 91 -6.26 -1.35 -16.23
C GLY A 91 -4.87 -2.00 -16.31
N ALA A 92 -4.09 -1.97 -15.24
CA ALA A 92 -2.76 -2.58 -15.20
C ALA A 92 -2.86 -4.11 -15.19
N ALA A 93 -2.43 -4.74 -16.31
CA ALA A 93 -2.45 -6.20 -16.50
C ALA A 93 -1.04 -6.82 -16.59
N LYS A 94 0.00 -6.04 -16.32
CA LYS A 94 1.41 -6.47 -16.33
C LYS A 94 2.11 -6.00 -15.06
N ILE A 95 3.14 -6.73 -14.62
CA ILE A 95 3.93 -6.39 -13.43
C ILE A 95 4.36 -4.90 -13.46
N GLY A 96 4.93 -4.43 -14.56
CA GLY A 96 5.41 -3.05 -14.68
C GLY A 96 4.29 -2.01 -14.50
N GLY A 97 3.08 -2.28 -15.01
CA GLY A 97 1.92 -1.43 -14.78
C GLY A 97 1.51 -1.37 -13.31
N GLY A 98 1.42 -2.53 -12.65
CA GLY A 98 1.11 -2.60 -11.22
C GLY A 98 2.17 -1.94 -10.33
N VAL A 99 3.45 -2.13 -10.64
CA VAL A 99 4.57 -1.44 -9.98
C VAL A 99 4.44 0.08 -10.13
N PHE A 100 4.13 0.56 -11.33
CA PHE A 100 3.94 1.98 -11.59
C PHE A 100 2.75 2.55 -10.81
N VAL A 101 1.62 1.86 -10.79
CA VAL A 101 0.45 2.23 -9.97
C VAL A 101 0.82 2.30 -8.50
N GLY A 102 1.53 1.29 -7.97
CA GLY A 102 2.01 1.28 -6.60
C GLY A 102 2.94 2.46 -6.31
N PHE A 103 3.85 2.79 -7.23
CA PHE A 103 4.76 3.93 -7.09
C PHE A 103 4.00 5.26 -7.04
N ILE A 104 3.03 5.48 -7.92
CA ILE A 104 2.22 6.72 -7.93
C ILE A 104 1.38 6.84 -6.64
N CYS A 105 0.76 5.74 -6.19
CA CYS A 105 0.04 5.72 -4.92
C CYS A 105 0.96 6.05 -3.74
N TRP A 106 2.16 5.47 -3.71
CA TRP A 106 3.17 5.80 -2.70
C TRP A 106 3.53 7.28 -2.73
N LEU A 107 3.84 7.82 -3.90
CA LEU A 107 4.28 9.21 -4.04
C LEU A 107 3.21 10.20 -3.55
N GLY A 108 1.95 10.02 -3.99
CA GLY A 108 0.87 10.96 -3.70
C GLY A 108 0.25 10.78 -2.30
N PHE A 109 0.06 9.54 -1.86
CA PHE A 109 -0.71 9.27 -0.64
C PHE A 109 0.15 8.94 0.59
N ILE A 110 1.42 8.62 0.41
CA ILE A 110 2.34 8.27 1.50
C ILE A 110 3.50 9.25 1.60
N ALA A 111 4.33 9.36 0.54
CA ALA A 111 5.56 10.13 0.61
C ALA A 111 5.29 11.63 0.80
N ALA A 112 4.39 12.21 0.02
CA ALA A 112 4.10 13.64 0.08
C ALA A 112 3.52 14.07 1.44
N PRO A 113 2.44 13.45 2.00
CA PRO A 113 1.92 13.84 3.30
C PRO A 113 2.90 13.52 4.45
N LEU A 114 3.58 12.37 4.42
CA LEU A 114 4.54 12.00 5.45
C LEU A 114 5.77 12.93 5.47
N PHE A 115 6.18 13.42 4.30
CA PHE A 115 7.26 14.42 4.20
C PHE A 115 6.83 15.76 4.82
N ALA A 116 5.62 16.23 4.53
CA ALA A 116 5.07 17.43 5.14
C ALA A 116 4.99 17.30 6.68
N GLU A 117 4.44 16.17 7.17
CA GLU A 117 4.38 15.85 8.60
C GLU A 117 5.80 15.88 9.24
N THR A 118 6.79 15.29 8.57
CA THR A 118 8.18 15.26 9.04
C THR A 118 8.74 16.66 9.25
N ILE A 119 8.41 17.61 8.35
CA ILE A 119 8.86 18.99 8.46
C ILE A 119 8.12 19.71 9.61
N TYR A 120 6.80 19.59 9.69
CA TYR A 120 6.00 20.25 10.72
C TYR A 120 6.34 19.77 12.12
N GLU A 121 6.58 18.47 12.30
CA GLU A 121 6.90 17.86 13.58
C GLU A 121 8.41 17.86 13.89
N GLN A 122 9.24 18.40 12.99
CA GLN A 122 10.70 18.43 13.14
C GLN A 122 11.31 17.05 13.39
N ARG A 123 10.72 16.01 12.81
CA ARG A 123 11.22 14.64 12.93
C ARG A 123 12.48 14.42 12.08
N PRO A 124 13.37 13.50 12.48
CA PRO A 124 14.55 13.17 11.69
C PRO A 124 14.19 12.65 10.30
N TYR A 125 14.81 13.17 9.25
CA TYR A 125 14.60 12.70 7.86
C TYR A 125 14.93 11.21 7.66
N VAL A 126 15.80 10.65 8.50
CA VAL A 126 16.09 9.21 8.51
C VAL A 126 14.85 8.40 8.86
N LEU A 127 14.03 8.87 9.80
CA LEU A 127 12.77 8.21 10.16
C LEU A 127 11.77 8.26 8.99
N PHE A 128 11.67 9.40 8.30
CA PHE A 128 10.90 9.52 7.06
C PHE A 128 11.37 8.50 6.02
N ALA A 129 12.68 8.41 5.76
CA ALA A 129 13.23 7.48 4.77
C ALA A 129 12.92 6.02 5.11
N ILE A 130 13.03 5.62 6.39
CA ILE A 130 12.71 4.26 6.84
C ILE A 130 11.23 3.95 6.64
N ASN A 131 10.35 4.82 7.11
CA ASN A 131 8.90 4.58 7.06
C ASN A 131 8.36 4.69 5.63
N SER A 132 8.75 5.71 4.88
CA SER A 132 8.35 5.92 3.48
C SER A 132 8.89 4.81 2.58
N GLY A 133 10.14 4.38 2.79
CA GLY A 133 10.77 3.27 2.07
C GLY A 133 10.05 1.94 2.28
N TYR A 134 9.61 1.65 3.50
CA TYR A 134 8.76 0.50 3.77
C TYR A 134 7.49 0.50 2.91
N TRP A 135 6.76 1.61 2.91
CA TRP A 135 5.53 1.73 2.13
C TRP A 135 5.77 1.70 0.63
N LEU A 136 6.90 2.23 0.16
CA LEU A 136 7.30 2.10 -1.24
C LEU A 136 7.45 0.63 -1.62
N ALA A 137 8.22 -0.13 -0.84
CA ALA A 137 8.43 -1.56 -1.09
C ALA A 137 7.11 -2.34 -1.07
N VAL A 138 6.24 -2.10 -0.08
CA VAL A 138 4.91 -2.72 0.00
C VAL A 138 4.09 -2.43 -1.25
N LEU A 139 3.97 -1.15 -1.65
CA LEU A 139 3.09 -0.73 -2.75
C LEU A 139 3.58 -1.24 -4.11
N VAL A 140 4.88 -1.19 -4.38
CA VAL A 140 5.41 -1.67 -5.67
C VAL A 140 5.35 -3.19 -5.78
N ILE A 141 5.66 -3.93 -4.71
CA ILE A 141 5.61 -5.40 -4.71
C ILE A 141 4.16 -5.86 -4.81
N SER A 142 3.28 -5.35 -3.95
CA SER A 142 1.86 -5.73 -3.95
C SER A 142 1.15 -5.28 -5.22
N GLY A 143 1.45 -4.08 -5.73
CA GLY A 143 0.90 -3.57 -6.98
C GLY A 143 1.29 -4.45 -8.17
N GLY A 144 2.56 -4.84 -8.27
CA GLY A 144 3.04 -5.76 -9.31
C GLY A 144 2.38 -7.14 -9.23
N LEU A 145 2.24 -7.70 -8.02
CA LEU A 145 1.57 -8.98 -7.78
C LEU A 145 0.09 -8.92 -8.20
N LEU A 146 -0.64 -7.91 -7.72
CA LEU A 146 -2.07 -7.75 -7.96
C LEU A 146 -2.40 -7.50 -9.44
N ALA A 147 -1.47 -6.91 -10.21
CA ALA A 147 -1.65 -6.67 -11.63
C ALA A 147 -1.59 -7.94 -12.50
N VAL A 148 -0.96 -9.01 -12.02
CA VAL A 148 -0.80 -10.25 -12.79
C VAL A 148 -1.59 -11.43 -12.23
N TRP A 149 -2.08 -11.28 -11.02
CA TRP A 149 -2.83 -12.33 -10.33
C TRP A 149 -4.24 -11.87 -10.00
N HIS A 150 -5.04 -11.62 -11.03
CA HIS A 150 -6.44 -11.19 -10.96
C HIS A 150 -7.40 -12.25 -11.52
#